data_c39c9ee1e614e1f5a388fc8de3a44781
#
_entry.id   c39c9ee1e614e1f5a388fc8de3a44781
#
_cell.length_a   1.000
_cell.length_b   1.000
_cell.length_c   1.000
_cell.angle_alpha   90.00
_cell.angle_beta   90.00
_cell.angle_gamma   90.00
#
_symmetry.space_group_name_H-M   'P 1'
#
loop_
_entity.id
_entity.type
_entity.pdbx_description
1 polymer ?
#
loop_
_entity_poly.entity_id
_entity_poly.type
_entity_poly.pdbx_seq_one_letter_code
_entity_poly.pdbx_strand_id
1 'polypeptide(L)'
;MANVCLFSDWEEEGDSWTLNCGNFEVDDISISNPPHTLRISGTSIPMNQKFNAEERTKTWEDVTLQEVGTEIAARSGITLLYDAGSIPIKSKEQNEQTDCKFLYSICQEYGLAMKVFYDRIIIFDEAIYEARTSVATLEERDFINWSYNTTLSGTYTGAKFSYSDPASGKEHTVDVGTGPRILKINKEADSAEDARKKAMAKLNRANKKAITFSGTIRARQDIVAGACITLKGFGVPDGNYYLDKVVTKVTSKGASQQSINAHYTGGRVVEGTVVLEPMAKQEMEEAYIDYTVTKGDTLWTIALVQLGNPLRYQEIYEINKQTIETEAQSRGKEDSGNGHWIFQGTILKLPPKEQVTEEEEPE
;
A
#
# COMPACT_ATOMS: atom_id res chain seq x y z
N MET A 1 -23.51 12.29 11.23
CA MET A 1 -22.73 11.07 10.96
C MET A 1 -21.92 10.75 12.20
N ALA A 2 -21.84 9.49 12.61
CA ALA A 2 -21.00 9.08 13.74
C ALA A 2 -19.74 8.40 13.19
N ASN A 3 -18.56 8.81 13.65
CA ASN A 3 -17.34 8.09 13.37
C ASN A 3 -17.26 6.90 14.32
N VAL A 4 -17.03 5.71 13.77
CA VAL A 4 -16.89 4.49 14.54
C VAL A 4 -15.41 4.08 14.50
N CYS A 5 -14.81 3.96 15.69
CA CYS A 5 -13.47 3.45 15.84
C CYS A 5 -13.56 2.00 16.37
N LEU A 6 -13.01 1.07 15.64
CA LEU A 6 -12.99 -0.33 16.03
C LEU A 6 -11.64 -0.66 16.65
N PHE A 7 -11.67 -1.17 17.87
CA PHE A 7 -10.53 -1.75 18.55
C PHE A 7 -10.84 -3.20 18.84
N SER A 8 -9.88 -4.05 18.67
CA SER A 8 -10.02 -5.46 19.03
C SER A 8 -8.80 -5.87 19.84
N ASP A 9 -9.06 -6.29 21.06
CA ASP A 9 -8.05 -6.84 21.95
C ASP A 9 -8.14 -8.36 21.91
N TRP A 10 -7.01 -9.04 21.72
CA TRP A 10 -6.90 -10.47 21.83
C TRP A 10 -5.95 -10.84 22.96
N GLU A 11 -6.39 -11.76 23.78
CA GLU A 11 -5.53 -12.42 24.73
C GLU A 11 -5.25 -13.83 24.21
N GLU A 12 -4.02 -14.11 23.81
CA GLU A 12 -3.54 -15.45 23.52
C GLU A 12 -2.30 -15.69 24.36
N GLU A 13 -2.31 -16.71 25.22
CA GLU A 13 -1.21 -17.08 26.12
C GLU A 13 -0.72 -15.98 27.10
N GLY A 14 -1.60 -15.04 27.48
CA GLY A 14 -1.27 -13.94 28.40
C GLY A 14 -0.77 -12.66 27.73
N ASP A 15 -0.66 -12.63 26.41
CA ASP A 15 -0.32 -11.45 25.62
C ASP A 15 -1.58 -10.83 25.04
N SER A 16 -1.90 -9.59 25.43
CA SER A 16 -2.97 -8.82 24.78
C SER A 16 -2.38 -7.91 23.71
N TRP A 17 -2.97 -7.89 22.54
CA TRP A 17 -2.64 -6.96 21.48
C TRP A 17 -3.89 -6.31 20.89
N THR A 18 -3.76 -5.07 20.44
CA THR A 18 -4.85 -4.28 19.91
C THR A 18 -4.65 -4.03 18.44
N LEU A 19 -5.61 -4.40 17.60
CA LEU A 19 -5.65 -4.02 16.20
C LEU A 19 -6.51 -2.76 16.05
N ASN A 20 -5.88 -1.64 15.76
CA ASN A 20 -6.58 -0.43 15.38
C ASN A 20 -7.02 -0.54 13.91
N CYS A 21 -8.31 -0.75 13.70
CA CYS A 21 -8.90 -0.86 12.35
C CYS A 21 -9.14 0.51 11.68
N GLY A 22 -8.92 1.62 12.40
CA GLY A 22 -9.16 2.97 11.92
C GLY A 22 -10.58 3.50 12.18
N ASN A 23 -10.84 4.68 11.65
CA ASN A 23 -12.12 5.36 11.76
C ASN A 23 -12.98 5.09 10.52
N PHE A 24 -14.29 4.95 10.74
CA PHE A 24 -15.26 4.67 9.69
C PHE A 24 -16.45 5.63 9.80
N GLU A 25 -16.94 6.10 8.67
CA GLU A 25 -18.22 6.75 8.59
C GLU A 25 -19.31 5.70 8.46
N VAL A 26 -20.38 5.83 9.26
CA VAL A 26 -21.51 4.90 9.20
C VAL A 26 -22.26 5.13 7.89
N ASP A 27 -22.38 4.09 7.10
CA ASP A 27 -22.98 4.09 5.77
C ASP A 27 -24.40 3.48 5.79
N ASP A 28 -24.56 2.37 6.49
CA ASP A 28 -25.85 1.67 6.57
C ASP A 28 -26.12 1.13 7.97
N ILE A 29 -27.38 1.21 8.38
CA ILE A 29 -27.90 0.62 9.61
C ILE A 29 -29.14 -0.20 9.25
N SER A 30 -29.07 -1.50 9.47
CA SER A 30 -30.20 -2.39 9.25
C SER A 30 -30.59 -3.14 10.53
N ILE A 31 -31.88 -3.33 10.71
CA ILE A 31 -32.47 -4.07 11.82
C ILE A 31 -33.33 -5.19 11.25
N SER A 32 -33.14 -6.38 11.77
CA SER A 32 -33.94 -7.55 11.37
C SER A 32 -34.49 -8.30 12.58
N ASN A 33 -35.61 -8.99 12.41
CA ASN A 33 -36.26 -9.80 13.43
C ASN A 33 -37.12 -10.90 12.77
N PRO A 34 -37.17 -12.15 13.26
CA PRO A 34 -36.32 -12.80 14.26
C PRO A 34 -35.03 -13.41 13.68
N PRO A 35 -33.92 -13.53 14.42
CA PRO A 35 -33.70 -12.89 15.73
C PRO A 35 -33.52 -11.37 15.60
N HIS A 36 -33.66 -10.65 16.72
CA HIS A 36 -33.31 -9.22 16.72
C HIS A 36 -31.83 -9.07 16.42
N THR A 37 -31.51 -8.50 15.27
CA THR A 37 -30.15 -8.28 14.82
C THR A 37 -30.02 -6.83 14.37
N LEU A 38 -29.04 -6.13 14.91
CA LEU A 38 -28.60 -4.81 14.46
C LEU A 38 -27.31 -5.00 13.65
N ARG A 39 -27.32 -4.54 12.41
CA ARG A 39 -26.14 -4.49 11.56
C ARG A 39 -25.80 -3.03 11.29
N ILE A 40 -24.55 -2.65 11.55
CA ILE A 40 -24.00 -1.34 11.24
C ILE A 40 -22.86 -1.56 10.26
N SER A 41 -22.91 -0.89 9.13
CA SER A 41 -21.85 -0.88 8.12
C SER A 41 -21.23 0.52 8.06
N GLY A 42 -19.93 0.59 7.77
CA GLY A 42 -19.22 1.84 7.63
C GLY A 42 -18.08 1.72 6.63
N THR A 43 -17.67 2.85 6.09
CA THR A 43 -16.55 2.97 5.17
C THR A 43 -15.48 3.89 5.75
N SER A 44 -14.20 3.56 5.48
CA SER A 44 -13.08 4.45 5.79
C SER A 44 -12.86 5.52 4.72
N ILE A 45 -13.57 5.42 3.59
CA ILE A 45 -13.54 6.46 2.56
C ILE A 45 -14.41 7.62 3.05
N PRO A 46 -13.88 8.86 3.10
CA PRO A 46 -14.71 10.00 3.46
C PRO A 46 -15.92 10.08 2.53
N MET A 47 -17.11 10.07 3.09
CA MET A 47 -18.35 10.32 2.34
C MET A 47 -18.47 11.81 2.01
N ASN A 48 -17.36 12.51 2.01
CA ASN A 48 -17.23 13.89 1.60
C ASN A 48 -17.72 14.01 0.15
N GLN A 49 -18.80 14.73 -0.06
CA GLN A 49 -19.42 14.95 -1.36
C GLN A 49 -18.40 15.49 -2.39
N LYS A 50 -17.44 16.31 -1.94
CA LYS A 50 -16.43 16.91 -2.82
C LYS A 50 -15.46 15.92 -3.44
N PHE A 51 -15.08 14.85 -2.73
CA PHE A 51 -14.08 13.89 -3.21
C PHE A 51 -14.71 12.77 -4.06
N ASN A 52 -15.83 12.22 -3.61
CA ASN A 52 -16.35 10.98 -4.17
C ASN A 52 -17.71 11.13 -4.89
N ALA A 53 -18.44 12.22 -4.68
CA ALA A 53 -19.77 12.40 -5.28
C ALA A 53 -19.87 13.60 -6.24
N GLU A 54 -19.05 14.64 -6.06
CA GLU A 54 -19.09 15.81 -6.92
C GLU A 54 -18.28 15.57 -8.19
N GLU A 55 -18.96 15.56 -9.33
CA GLU A 55 -18.32 15.46 -10.64
C GLU A 55 -17.77 16.83 -11.08
N ARG A 56 -16.63 16.82 -11.74
CA ARG A 56 -15.93 18.02 -12.20
C ARG A 56 -15.45 17.87 -13.62
N THR A 57 -15.34 19.02 -14.29
CA THR A 57 -14.65 19.16 -15.55
C THR A 57 -13.52 20.16 -15.36
N LYS A 58 -12.28 19.70 -15.53
CA LYS A 58 -11.06 20.52 -15.42
C LYS A 58 -9.97 19.93 -16.30
N THR A 59 -9.24 20.80 -17.03
CA THR A 59 -8.03 20.42 -17.72
C THR A 59 -6.83 20.71 -16.83
N TRP A 60 -5.96 19.73 -16.70
CA TRP A 60 -4.70 19.81 -15.99
C TRP A 60 -3.57 19.88 -17.01
N GLU A 61 -2.75 20.94 -16.98
CA GLU A 61 -1.70 21.19 -17.95
C GLU A 61 -0.39 21.48 -17.23
N ASP A 62 0.70 20.87 -17.73
CA ASP A 62 2.08 21.07 -17.24
C ASP A 62 2.23 20.94 -15.71
N VAL A 63 1.63 19.89 -15.14
CA VAL A 63 1.64 19.60 -13.71
C VAL A 63 2.22 18.21 -13.45
N THR A 64 2.56 17.93 -12.20
CA THR A 64 2.90 16.58 -11.75
C THR A 64 1.68 15.88 -11.14
N LEU A 65 1.69 14.55 -11.11
CA LEU A 65 0.65 13.79 -10.41
C LEU A 65 0.56 14.13 -8.92
N GLN A 66 1.69 14.46 -8.29
CA GLN A 66 1.72 14.90 -6.89
C GLN A 66 0.97 16.22 -6.71
N GLU A 67 1.16 17.20 -7.60
CA GLU A 67 0.44 18.47 -7.55
C GLU A 67 -1.06 18.29 -7.77
N VAL A 68 -1.44 17.46 -8.76
CA VAL A 68 -2.85 17.07 -8.96
C VAL A 68 -3.45 16.47 -7.69
N GLY A 69 -2.75 15.52 -7.08
CA GLY A 69 -3.18 14.86 -5.85
C GLY A 69 -3.27 15.84 -4.67
N THR A 70 -2.32 16.76 -4.55
CA THR A 70 -2.28 17.79 -3.51
C THR A 70 -3.46 18.75 -3.62
N GLU A 71 -3.75 19.25 -4.83
CA GLU A 71 -4.90 20.14 -5.05
C GLU A 71 -6.23 19.43 -4.75
N ILE A 72 -6.37 18.19 -5.21
CA ILE A 72 -7.57 17.37 -4.93
C ILE A 72 -7.74 17.14 -3.43
N ALA A 73 -6.67 16.78 -2.74
CA ALA A 73 -6.68 16.55 -1.30
C ALA A 73 -7.04 17.83 -0.52
N ALA A 74 -6.41 18.96 -0.85
CA ALA A 74 -6.69 20.25 -0.22
C ALA A 74 -8.15 20.67 -0.41
N ARG A 75 -8.69 20.55 -1.62
CA ARG A 75 -10.08 20.87 -1.95
C ARG A 75 -11.08 20.00 -1.17
N SER A 76 -10.70 18.77 -0.93
CA SER A 76 -11.52 17.78 -0.22
C SER A 76 -11.34 17.82 1.30
N GLY A 77 -10.40 18.64 1.81
CA GLY A 77 -10.10 18.72 3.24
C GLY A 77 -9.45 17.46 3.81
N ILE A 78 -8.74 16.69 2.97
CA ILE A 78 -8.01 15.48 3.32
C ILE A 78 -6.52 15.64 3.01
N THR A 79 -5.66 14.82 3.60
CA THR A 79 -4.20 14.91 3.42
C THR A 79 -3.73 13.95 2.32
N LEU A 80 -2.80 14.39 1.46
CA LEU A 80 -2.09 13.50 0.53
C LEU A 80 -0.79 12.99 1.17
N LEU A 81 -0.59 11.67 1.12
CA LEU A 81 0.71 11.03 1.30
C LEU A 81 1.14 10.47 -0.05
N TYR A 82 2.21 11.00 -0.60
CA TYR A 82 2.72 10.63 -1.91
C TYR A 82 4.09 9.95 -1.77
N ASP A 83 4.13 8.65 -2.04
CA ASP A 83 5.33 7.80 -1.97
C ASP A 83 5.58 7.14 -3.33
N ALA A 84 5.83 7.99 -4.34
CA ALA A 84 6.12 7.58 -5.70
C ALA A 84 7.03 8.60 -6.38
N GLY A 85 7.71 8.19 -7.44
CA GLY A 85 8.52 9.09 -8.23
C GLY A 85 7.70 10.19 -8.92
N SER A 86 8.35 11.25 -9.35
CA SER A 86 7.71 12.34 -10.09
C SER A 86 7.15 11.83 -11.42
N ILE A 87 5.88 12.12 -11.66
CA ILE A 87 5.18 11.78 -12.90
C ILE A 87 4.66 13.08 -13.51
N PRO A 88 5.32 13.60 -14.58
CA PRO A 88 4.85 14.78 -15.28
C PRO A 88 3.59 14.45 -16.09
N ILE A 89 2.66 15.37 -16.11
CA ILE A 89 1.41 15.34 -16.87
C ILE A 89 1.37 16.59 -17.71
N LYS A 90 1.58 16.47 -19.02
CA LYS A 90 1.53 17.61 -19.94
C LYS A 90 0.11 18.12 -20.10
N SER A 91 -0.83 17.22 -20.33
CA SER A 91 -2.25 17.56 -20.44
C SER A 91 -3.11 16.35 -20.06
N LYS A 92 -4.08 16.56 -19.19
CA LYS A 92 -5.06 15.54 -18.80
C LYS A 92 -6.39 16.18 -18.50
N GLU A 93 -7.43 15.69 -19.14
CA GLU A 93 -8.78 16.19 -18.94
C GLU A 93 -9.53 15.30 -17.90
N GLN A 94 -10.05 15.96 -16.88
CA GLN A 94 -11.07 15.41 -15.99
C GLN A 94 -12.41 15.86 -16.58
N ASN A 95 -13.17 14.94 -17.16
CA ASN A 95 -14.44 15.26 -17.82
C ASN A 95 -15.57 14.52 -17.09
N GLU A 96 -16.45 15.28 -16.43
CA GLU A 96 -17.61 14.76 -15.68
C GLU A 96 -17.25 13.54 -14.80
N GLN A 97 -16.16 13.67 -14.06
CA GLN A 97 -15.65 12.63 -13.17
C GLN A 97 -15.44 13.18 -11.76
N THR A 98 -15.70 12.31 -10.78
CA THR A 98 -15.33 12.63 -9.38
C THR A 98 -13.81 12.67 -9.23
N ASP A 99 -13.33 13.49 -8.31
CA ASP A 99 -11.90 13.62 -8.00
C ASP A 99 -11.26 12.26 -7.65
N CYS A 100 -11.97 11.43 -6.89
CA CYS A 100 -11.53 10.08 -6.54
C CYS A 100 -11.32 9.21 -7.78
N LYS A 101 -12.30 9.15 -8.67
CA LYS A 101 -12.25 8.34 -9.89
C LYS A 101 -11.16 8.82 -10.85
N PHE A 102 -11.03 10.13 -11.00
CA PHE A 102 -10.02 10.74 -11.85
C PHE A 102 -8.60 10.41 -11.36
N LEU A 103 -8.31 10.71 -10.07
CA LEU A 103 -7.00 10.45 -9.48
C LEU A 103 -6.65 8.96 -9.51
N TYR A 104 -7.62 8.09 -9.19
CA TYR A 104 -7.44 6.65 -9.28
C TYR A 104 -7.11 6.19 -10.70
N SER A 105 -7.76 6.77 -11.72
CA SER A 105 -7.52 6.41 -13.12
C SER A 105 -6.09 6.72 -13.56
N ILE A 106 -5.54 7.87 -13.12
CA ILE A 106 -4.16 8.24 -13.41
C ILE A 106 -3.20 7.31 -12.67
N CYS A 107 -3.41 7.06 -11.38
CA CYS A 107 -2.59 6.11 -10.63
C CYS A 107 -2.53 4.75 -11.33
N GLN A 108 -3.66 4.26 -11.80
CA GLN A 108 -3.74 3.00 -12.54
C GLN A 108 -2.98 3.02 -13.88
N GLU A 109 -2.93 4.17 -14.54
CA GLU A 109 -2.23 4.34 -15.81
C GLU A 109 -0.71 4.20 -15.64
N TYR A 110 -0.18 4.66 -14.52
CA TYR A 110 1.25 4.62 -14.19
C TYR A 110 1.66 3.48 -13.25
N GLY A 111 0.76 2.57 -12.93
CA GLY A 111 1.07 1.40 -12.07
C GLY A 111 1.22 1.74 -10.60
N LEU A 112 0.67 2.89 -10.18
CA LEU A 112 0.63 3.28 -8.79
C LEU A 112 -0.59 2.71 -8.09
N ALA A 113 -0.45 2.40 -6.82
CA ALA A 113 -1.57 2.10 -5.94
C ALA A 113 -2.08 3.38 -5.27
N MET A 114 -3.40 3.48 -5.15
CA MET A 114 -4.06 4.53 -4.40
C MET A 114 -4.93 3.91 -3.32
N LYS A 115 -4.73 4.31 -2.08
CA LYS A 115 -5.57 3.96 -0.94
C LYS A 115 -6.17 5.22 -0.33
N VAL A 116 -7.42 5.13 0.07
CA VAL A 116 -8.09 6.20 0.84
C VAL A 116 -8.34 5.65 2.23
N PHE A 117 -7.82 6.36 3.23
CA PHE A 117 -7.94 5.96 4.61
C PHE A 117 -8.37 7.16 5.44
N TYR A 118 -9.65 7.20 5.78
CA TYR A 118 -10.32 8.22 6.61
C TYR A 118 -10.04 9.67 6.13
N ASP A 119 -8.95 10.28 6.56
CA ASP A 119 -8.56 11.67 6.29
C ASP A 119 -7.39 11.78 5.31
N ARG A 120 -7.00 10.68 4.65
CA ARG A 120 -5.78 10.61 3.82
C ARG A 120 -5.99 9.89 2.52
N ILE A 121 -5.39 10.43 1.47
CA ILE A 121 -5.12 9.73 0.22
C ILE A 121 -3.66 9.30 0.27
N ILE A 122 -3.40 8.02 0.04
CA ILE A 122 -2.04 7.45 -0.02
C ILE A 122 -1.82 6.97 -1.43
N ILE A 123 -0.83 7.55 -2.13
CA ILE A 123 -0.40 7.12 -3.47
C ILE A 123 1.02 6.59 -3.34
N PHE A 124 1.26 5.39 -3.81
CA PHE A 124 2.59 4.76 -3.72
C PHE A 124 2.89 3.88 -4.92
N ASP A 125 4.18 3.69 -5.20
CA ASP A 125 4.63 2.76 -6.23
C ASP A 125 4.54 1.32 -5.71
N GLU A 126 3.60 0.58 -6.26
CA GLU A 126 3.35 -0.81 -5.87
C GLU A 126 4.55 -1.73 -6.12
N ALA A 127 5.42 -1.40 -7.10
CA ALA A 127 6.63 -2.17 -7.36
C ALA A 127 7.58 -2.16 -6.17
N ILE A 128 7.73 -0.99 -5.54
CA ILE A 128 8.58 -0.84 -4.35
C ILE A 128 8.02 -1.67 -3.19
N TYR A 129 6.70 -1.68 -3.04
CA TYR A 129 6.04 -2.41 -1.95
C TYR A 129 6.05 -3.93 -2.16
N GLU A 130 5.90 -4.40 -3.39
CA GLU A 130 6.02 -5.81 -3.75
C GLU A 130 7.45 -6.36 -3.56
N ALA A 131 8.47 -5.49 -3.63
CA ALA A 131 9.87 -5.85 -3.42
C ALA A 131 10.30 -5.83 -1.94
N ARG A 132 9.42 -5.43 -1.02
CA ARG A 132 9.73 -5.38 0.42
C ARG A 132 9.93 -6.77 1.02
N THR A 133 10.69 -6.81 2.09
CA THR A 133 10.85 -8.03 2.90
C THR A 133 9.49 -8.50 3.43
N SER A 134 9.27 -9.80 3.38
CA SER A 134 8.04 -10.40 3.93
C SER A 134 7.93 -10.15 5.44
N VAL A 135 6.75 -9.74 5.87
CA VAL A 135 6.44 -9.51 7.30
C VAL A 135 6.25 -10.82 8.04
N ALA A 136 5.90 -11.89 7.33
CA ALA A 136 5.70 -13.23 7.89
C ALA A 136 6.04 -14.32 6.88
N THR A 137 6.53 -15.44 7.38
CA THR A 137 6.54 -16.72 6.66
C THR A 137 5.40 -17.56 7.16
N LEU A 138 4.52 -18.00 6.27
CA LEU A 138 3.35 -18.81 6.56
C LEU A 138 3.53 -20.21 5.98
N GLU A 139 3.21 -21.22 6.78
CA GLU A 139 3.22 -22.63 6.37
C GLU A 139 1.78 -23.14 6.19
N GLU A 140 1.62 -24.29 5.54
CA GLU A 140 0.29 -24.87 5.30
C GLU A 140 -0.51 -25.06 6.59
N ARG A 141 0.16 -25.40 7.68
CA ARG A 141 -0.47 -25.59 9.01
C ARG A 141 -1.06 -24.31 9.63
N ASP A 142 -0.63 -23.12 9.15
CA ASP A 142 -1.15 -21.85 9.65
C ASP A 142 -2.51 -21.50 9.04
N PHE A 143 -2.90 -22.25 8.00
CA PHE A 143 -4.13 -22.02 7.25
C PHE A 143 -5.26 -22.95 7.72
N ILE A 144 -6.45 -22.39 7.89
CA ILE A 144 -7.69 -23.13 8.08
C ILE A 144 -8.15 -23.71 6.73
N ASN A 145 -8.00 -22.94 5.68
CA ASN A 145 -8.21 -23.33 4.29
C ASN A 145 -7.37 -22.43 3.37
N TRP A 146 -7.05 -22.94 2.19
CA TRP A 146 -6.36 -22.17 1.17
C TRP A 146 -6.70 -22.62 -0.25
N SER A 147 -6.44 -21.75 -1.20
CA SER A 147 -6.61 -22.02 -2.62
C SER A 147 -5.51 -21.31 -3.41
N TYR A 148 -4.91 -22.03 -4.34
CA TYR A 148 -3.90 -21.53 -5.27
C TYR A 148 -4.46 -21.62 -6.68
N ASN A 149 -4.30 -20.55 -7.44
CA ASN A 149 -4.74 -20.50 -8.82
C ASN A 149 -3.64 -19.97 -9.72
N THR A 150 -3.43 -20.63 -10.84
CA THR A 150 -2.52 -20.18 -11.89
C THR A 150 -3.26 -20.12 -13.21
N THR A 151 -3.05 -19.04 -13.97
CA THR A 151 -3.66 -18.87 -15.29
C THR A 151 -2.70 -18.24 -16.28
N LEU A 152 -2.71 -18.71 -17.50
CA LEU A 152 -2.04 -18.09 -18.63
C LEU A 152 -2.97 -17.18 -19.44
N SER A 153 -4.27 -17.33 -19.25
CA SER A 153 -5.28 -16.52 -19.95
C SER A 153 -5.23 -15.07 -19.46
N GLY A 154 -5.06 -14.13 -20.38
CA GLY A 154 -4.97 -12.71 -20.06
C GLY A 154 -3.66 -12.29 -19.42
N THR A 155 -2.62 -13.14 -19.51
CA THR A 155 -1.26 -12.81 -19.09
C THR A 155 -0.31 -12.71 -20.29
N TYR A 156 0.74 -11.89 -20.15
CA TYR A 156 1.59 -11.55 -21.27
C TYR A 156 3.06 -11.58 -20.87
N THR A 157 3.94 -11.86 -21.83
CA THR A 157 5.38 -11.86 -21.66
C THR A 157 6.01 -10.51 -22.01
N GLY A 158 5.26 -9.67 -22.72
CA GLY A 158 5.65 -8.33 -23.09
C GLY A 158 4.45 -7.48 -23.50
N ALA A 159 4.70 -6.21 -23.73
CA ALA A 159 3.71 -5.25 -24.22
C ALA A 159 4.27 -4.43 -25.38
N LYS A 160 3.42 -4.12 -26.33
CA LYS A 160 3.70 -3.21 -27.46
C LYS A 160 2.74 -2.03 -27.35
N PHE A 161 3.29 -0.87 -27.10
CA PHE A 161 2.55 0.38 -26.95
C PHE A 161 2.72 1.23 -28.18
N SER A 162 1.61 1.55 -28.87
CA SER A 162 1.59 2.45 -30.02
C SER A 162 0.91 3.76 -29.63
N TYR A 163 1.52 4.88 -29.98
CA TYR A 163 0.98 6.23 -29.76
C TYR A 163 1.34 7.16 -30.91
N SER A 164 0.52 8.19 -31.12
CA SER A 164 0.85 9.28 -32.04
C SER A 164 1.54 10.38 -31.26
N ASP A 165 2.72 10.79 -31.74
CA ASP A 165 3.44 11.94 -31.16
C ASP A 165 2.65 13.21 -31.43
N PRO A 166 2.23 13.97 -30.42
CA PRO A 166 1.44 15.19 -30.62
C PRO A 166 2.17 16.27 -31.42
N ALA A 167 3.51 16.29 -31.38
CA ALA A 167 4.31 17.31 -32.05
C ALA A 167 4.53 17.03 -33.56
N SER A 168 4.71 15.74 -33.90
CA SER A 168 5.03 15.34 -35.29
C SER A 168 3.87 14.67 -36.03
N GLY A 169 2.83 14.25 -35.34
CA GLY A 169 1.71 13.45 -35.86
C GLY A 169 2.13 12.05 -36.31
N LYS A 170 3.36 11.63 -36.04
CA LYS A 170 3.87 10.30 -36.42
C LYS A 170 3.50 9.25 -35.39
N GLU A 171 3.22 8.05 -35.88
CA GLU A 171 3.00 6.89 -35.02
C GLU A 171 4.33 6.34 -34.54
N HIS A 172 4.45 6.17 -33.23
CA HIS A 172 5.59 5.58 -32.56
C HIS A 172 5.17 4.32 -31.82
N THR A 173 6.12 3.41 -31.69
CA THR A 173 5.90 2.15 -30.97
C THR A 173 7.01 1.93 -29.96
N VAL A 174 6.64 1.52 -28.75
CA VAL A 174 7.55 1.13 -27.67
C VAL A 174 7.25 -0.30 -27.26
N ASP A 175 8.28 -1.12 -27.23
CA ASP A 175 8.19 -2.52 -26.80
C ASP A 175 8.79 -2.67 -25.39
N VAL A 176 8.08 -3.45 -24.54
CA VAL A 176 8.46 -3.76 -23.15
C VAL A 176 8.36 -5.27 -22.96
N GLY A 177 9.37 -5.88 -22.35
CA GLY A 177 9.43 -7.33 -22.22
C GLY A 177 9.66 -8.04 -23.56
N THR A 178 9.68 -9.36 -23.56
CA THR A 178 9.95 -10.20 -24.73
C THR A 178 9.12 -11.47 -24.70
N GLY A 179 8.96 -12.14 -25.83
CA GLY A 179 8.35 -13.46 -25.92
C GLY A 179 7.04 -13.50 -26.73
N PRO A 180 6.37 -14.64 -26.76
CA PRO A 180 5.31 -14.89 -27.76
C PRO A 180 3.96 -14.24 -27.42
N ARG A 181 3.74 -13.82 -26.16
CA ARG A 181 2.44 -13.26 -25.74
C ARG A 181 2.58 -11.76 -25.49
N ILE A 182 2.28 -10.97 -26.52
CA ILE A 182 2.44 -9.51 -26.48
C ILE A 182 1.08 -8.83 -26.28
N LEU A 183 0.99 -8.00 -25.24
CA LEU A 183 -0.13 -7.11 -24.98
C LEU A 183 -0.05 -5.90 -25.91
N LYS A 184 -0.99 -5.74 -26.80
CA LYS A 184 -1.07 -4.55 -27.67
C LYS A 184 -1.85 -3.44 -26.98
N ILE A 185 -1.26 -2.23 -26.96
CA ILE A 185 -1.80 -1.05 -26.30
C ILE A 185 -1.76 0.10 -27.29
N ASN A 186 -2.92 0.67 -27.60
CA ASN A 186 -3.04 1.89 -28.41
C ASN A 186 -3.63 2.96 -27.49
N LYS A 187 -2.80 3.89 -27.04
CA LYS A 187 -3.20 4.99 -26.17
C LYS A 187 -2.29 6.20 -26.40
N GLU A 188 -2.72 7.35 -25.93
CA GLU A 188 -1.94 8.56 -25.93
C GLU A 188 -0.75 8.46 -24.96
N ALA A 189 0.38 9.03 -25.39
CA ALA A 189 1.56 9.20 -24.56
C ALA A 189 2.29 10.47 -24.98
N ASP A 190 2.87 11.16 -24.01
CA ASP A 190 3.57 12.42 -24.21
C ASP A 190 5.01 12.23 -24.71
N SER A 191 5.56 11.05 -24.52
CA SER A 191 6.91 10.67 -24.94
C SER A 191 7.09 9.15 -24.96
N ALA A 192 8.21 8.69 -25.52
CA ALA A 192 8.56 7.28 -25.49
C ALA A 192 8.76 6.74 -24.06
N GLU A 193 9.26 7.56 -23.14
CA GLU A 193 9.42 7.21 -21.75
C GLU A 193 8.06 7.08 -21.05
N ASP A 194 7.14 8.00 -21.29
CA ASP A 194 5.78 7.95 -20.80
C ASP A 194 5.03 6.71 -21.33
N ALA A 195 5.14 6.45 -22.63
CA ALA A 195 4.58 5.24 -23.25
C ALA A 195 5.13 3.96 -22.60
N ARG A 196 6.42 3.93 -22.28
CA ARG A 196 7.09 2.80 -21.63
C ARG A 196 6.55 2.59 -20.21
N LYS A 197 6.46 3.63 -19.40
CA LYS A 197 5.88 3.57 -18.04
C LYS A 197 4.45 3.03 -18.08
N LYS A 198 3.62 3.57 -18.95
CA LYS A 198 2.23 3.11 -19.14
C LYS A 198 2.13 1.67 -19.64
N ALA A 199 3.03 1.26 -20.53
CA ALA A 199 3.10 -0.11 -21.04
C ALA A 199 3.45 -1.10 -19.90
N MET A 200 4.48 -0.79 -19.12
CA MET A 200 4.89 -1.60 -17.97
C MET A 200 3.79 -1.71 -16.92
N ALA A 201 3.16 -0.60 -16.57
CA ALA A 201 2.06 -0.56 -15.63
C ALA A 201 0.91 -1.49 -16.07
N LYS A 202 0.51 -1.40 -17.35
CA LYS A 202 -0.58 -2.22 -17.88
C LYS A 202 -0.21 -3.70 -18.01
N LEU A 203 1.04 -4.01 -18.40
CA LEU A 203 1.57 -5.37 -18.46
C LEU A 203 1.59 -6.03 -17.08
N ASN A 204 2.19 -5.37 -16.10
CA ASN A 204 2.29 -5.88 -14.73
C ASN A 204 0.90 -6.05 -14.10
N ARG A 205 -0.01 -5.11 -14.33
CA ARG A 205 -1.39 -5.23 -13.86
C ARG A 205 -2.13 -6.44 -14.45
N ALA A 206 -1.91 -6.73 -15.75
CA ALA A 206 -2.49 -7.93 -16.37
C ALA A 206 -1.91 -9.20 -15.75
N ASN A 207 -0.60 -9.20 -15.47
CA ASN A 207 0.12 -10.35 -14.95
C ASN A 207 -0.11 -10.64 -13.46
N LYS A 208 -0.64 -9.70 -12.67
CA LYS A 208 -1.03 -9.97 -11.27
C LYS A 208 -1.98 -11.15 -11.11
N LYS A 209 -2.77 -11.42 -12.13
CA LYS A 209 -3.73 -12.54 -12.15
C LYS A 209 -3.07 -13.88 -12.49
N ALA A 210 -1.81 -13.87 -12.94
CA ALA A 210 -1.13 -15.09 -13.38
C ALA A 210 -1.06 -16.15 -12.29
N ILE A 211 -0.68 -15.71 -11.09
CA ILE A 211 -0.55 -16.56 -9.92
C ILE A 211 -1.17 -15.85 -8.73
N THR A 212 -2.22 -16.43 -8.18
CA THR A 212 -2.93 -15.88 -7.03
C THR A 212 -3.08 -16.94 -5.94
N PHE A 213 -3.05 -16.47 -4.71
CA PHE A 213 -3.27 -17.28 -3.52
C PHE A 213 -4.35 -16.64 -2.66
N SER A 214 -5.21 -17.46 -2.11
CA SER A 214 -6.19 -17.03 -1.11
C SER A 214 -6.25 -18.02 0.03
N GLY A 215 -6.49 -17.56 1.23
CA GLY A 215 -6.59 -18.43 2.37
C GLY A 215 -7.16 -17.75 3.59
N THR A 216 -7.46 -18.54 4.59
CA THR A 216 -7.95 -18.08 5.88
C THR A 216 -7.00 -18.56 6.98
N ILE A 217 -6.52 -17.64 7.78
CA ILE A 217 -5.61 -17.87 8.91
C ILE A 217 -6.25 -17.40 10.21
N ARG A 218 -5.67 -17.73 11.36
CA ARG A 218 -5.95 -17.03 12.62
C ARG A 218 -5.53 -15.57 12.48
N ALA A 219 -6.28 -14.65 13.10
CA ALA A 219 -5.98 -13.23 13.00
C ALA A 219 -4.62 -12.91 13.62
N ARG A 220 -3.84 -12.10 12.88
CA ARG A 220 -2.51 -11.61 13.26
C ARG A 220 -2.42 -10.13 13.01
N GLN A 221 -1.63 -9.43 13.81
CA GLN A 221 -1.46 -7.98 13.70
C GLN A 221 -0.60 -7.57 12.50
N ASP A 222 0.39 -8.39 12.13
CA ASP A 222 1.35 -8.15 11.06
C ASP A 222 0.77 -8.39 9.65
N ILE A 223 -0.36 -9.10 9.54
CA ILE A 223 -0.99 -9.42 8.27
C ILE A 223 -1.97 -8.32 7.89
N VAL A 224 -1.51 -7.40 7.04
CA VAL A 224 -2.29 -6.26 6.55
C VAL A 224 -2.21 -6.15 5.03
N ALA A 225 -3.23 -5.57 4.39
CA ALA A 225 -3.20 -5.35 2.93
C ALA A 225 -2.06 -4.38 2.56
N GLY A 226 -1.26 -4.77 1.56
CA GLY A 226 -0.07 -4.03 1.14
C GLY A 226 1.24 -4.52 1.75
N ALA A 227 1.22 -5.54 2.61
CA ALA A 227 2.41 -6.23 3.09
C ALA A 227 2.76 -7.42 2.18
N CYS A 228 4.02 -7.87 2.26
CA CYS A 228 4.48 -9.10 1.62
C CYS A 228 4.51 -10.24 2.63
N ILE A 229 4.21 -11.45 2.18
CA ILE A 229 4.35 -12.69 2.93
C ILE A 229 5.15 -13.71 2.12
N THR A 230 5.80 -14.62 2.81
CA THR A 230 6.43 -15.80 2.17
C THR A 230 5.60 -17.04 2.50
N LEU A 231 5.20 -17.77 1.47
CA LEU A 231 4.61 -19.11 1.63
C LEU A 231 5.72 -20.15 1.56
N LYS A 232 5.71 -21.11 2.50
CA LYS A 232 6.72 -22.16 2.60
C LYS A 232 6.08 -23.51 2.96
N GLY A 233 6.52 -24.55 2.26
CA GLY A 233 6.07 -25.92 2.55
C GLY A 233 4.79 -26.34 1.84
N PHE A 234 4.29 -25.55 0.90
CA PHE A 234 3.15 -25.86 0.03
C PHE A 234 3.56 -26.57 -1.26
N GLY A 235 4.86 -26.58 -1.57
CA GLY A 235 5.37 -27.07 -2.84
C GLY A 235 5.24 -26.04 -3.96
N VAL A 236 4.35 -26.26 -4.93
CA VAL A 236 4.17 -25.32 -6.06
C VAL A 236 3.82 -23.90 -5.65
N PRO A 237 2.97 -23.66 -4.63
CA PRO A 237 2.66 -22.33 -4.15
C PRO A 237 3.79 -21.61 -3.39
N ASP A 238 4.92 -22.26 -3.08
CA ASP A 238 6.01 -21.63 -2.33
C ASP A 238 6.53 -20.36 -3.02
N GLY A 239 6.81 -19.32 -2.24
CA GLY A 239 7.34 -18.06 -2.75
C GLY A 239 6.82 -16.82 -2.05
N ASN A 240 7.13 -15.66 -2.62
CA ASN A 240 6.76 -14.36 -2.07
C ASN A 240 5.48 -13.84 -2.70
N TYR A 241 4.58 -13.36 -1.87
CA TYR A 241 3.27 -12.87 -2.26
C TYR A 241 3.00 -11.50 -1.63
N TYR A 242 2.36 -10.65 -2.41
CA TYR A 242 1.86 -9.34 -1.95
C TYR A 242 0.37 -9.48 -1.59
N LEU A 243 0.00 -8.95 -0.43
CA LEU A 243 -1.37 -9.02 0.09
C LEU A 243 -2.24 -7.92 -0.53
N ASP A 244 -3.05 -8.27 -1.54
CA ASP A 244 -3.98 -7.33 -2.18
C ASP A 244 -5.14 -6.95 -1.28
N LYS A 245 -5.63 -7.93 -0.50
CA LYS A 245 -6.80 -7.77 0.36
C LYS A 245 -6.68 -8.64 1.60
N VAL A 246 -6.97 -8.03 2.74
CA VAL A 246 -7.10 -8.73 4.02
C VAL A 246 -8.45 -8.37 4.63
N VAL A 247 -9.21 -9.37 5.04
CA VAL A 247 -10.49 -9.20 5.72
C VAL A 247 -10.39 -9.86 7.08
N THR A 248 -10.43 -9.05 8.13
CA THR A 248 -10.40 -9.54 9.52
C THR A 248 -11.82 -9.71 10.03
N LYS A 249 -12.12 -10.90 10.51
CA LYS A 249 -13.39 -11.26 11.15
C LYS A 249 -13.15 -11.51 12.63
N VAL A 250 -13.75 -10.68 13.45
CA VAL A 250 -13.71 -10.79 14.91
C VAL A 250 -15.05 -11.32 15.40
N THR A 251 -15.03 -12.30 16.29
CA THR A 251 -16.24 -12.88 16.86
C THR A 251 -16.14 -12.92 18.38
N SER A 252 -17.25 -12.70 19.06
CA SER A 252 -17.31 -12.76 20.55
C SER A 252 -17.15 -14.17 21.11
N LYS A 253 -17.27 -15.20 20.28
CA LYS A 253 -17.24 -16.62 20.69
C LYS A 253 -16.38 -17.43 19.72
N GLY A 254 -15.09 -17.28 19.75
CA GLY A 254 -14.17 -18.06 18.93
C GLY A 254 -12.98 -17.27 18.45
N ALA A 255 -12.01 -17.97 17.86
CA ALA A 255 -10.81 -17.37 17.36
C ALA A 255 -11.12 -16.39 16.21
N SER A 256 -10.57 -15.19 16.29
CA SER A 256 -10.60 -14.23 15.20
C SER A 256 -9.85 -14.76 13.99
N GLN A 257 -10.33 -14.45 12.80
CA GLN A 257 -9.80 -14.98 11.54
C GLN A 257 -9.51 -13.86 10.57
N GLN A 258 -8.51 -14.09 9.72
CA GLN A 258 -8.20 -13.24 8.57
C GLN A 258 -8.28 -14.05 7.29
N SER A 259 -9.06 -13.53 6.33
CA SER A 259 -9.07 -14.05 4.96
C SER A 259 -8.17 -13.15 4.13
N ILE A 260 -7.17 -13.74 3.47
CA ILE A 260 -6.19 -13.06 2.65
C ILE A 260 -6.39 -13.37 1.18
N ASN A 261 -6.18 -12.40 0.32
CA ASN A 261 -6.02 -12.58 -1.12
C ASN A 261 -4.68 -11.94 -1.51
N ALA A 262 -3.87 -12.68 -2.24
CA ALA A 262 -2.53 -12.28 -2.58
C ALA A 262 -2.17 -12.67 -4.02
N HIS A 263 -1.23 -11.96 -4.62
CA HIS A 263 -0.63 -12.34 -5.90
C HIS A 263 0.88 -12.57 -5.73
N TYR A 264 1.42 -13.42 -6.59
CA TYR A 264 2.84 -13.74 -6.61
C TYR A 264 3.67 -12.58 -7.15
N THR A 265 4.75 -12.19 -6.44
CA THR A 265 5.56 -11.01 -6.79
C THR A 265 6.66 -11.31 -7.81
N GLY A 266 7.10 -12.57 -7.92
CA GLY A 266 8.20 -12.96 -8.80
C GLY A 266 7.91 -12.92 -10.31
N GLY A 267 6.68 -12.64 -10.71
CA GLY A 267 6.27 -12.51 -12.13
C GLY A 267 6.28 -11.08 -12.68
N ARG A 268 6.72 -10.10 -11.90
CA ARG A 268 6.74 -8.70 -12.32
C ARG A 268 7.85 -8.44 -13.34
N VAL A 269 7.50 -7.74 -14.42
CA VAL A 269 8.49 -7.21 -15.37
C VAL A 269 9.02 -5.90 -14.80
N VAL A 270 10.31 -5.86 -14.52
CA VAL A 270 11.01 -4.68 -14.00
C VAL A 270 11.98 -4.23 -15.07
N GLU A 271 11.95 -2.96 -15.46
CA GLU A 271 12.98 -2.38 -16.28
C GLU A 271 14.13 -1.91 -15.41
N GLY A 272 15.31 -2.49 -15.69
CA GLY A 272 16.60 -2.09 -15.10
C GLY A 272 16.49 -1.83 -13.60
N THR A 273 17.06 -2.70 -12.82
CA THR A 273 17.21 -2.49 -11.38
C THR A 273 17.80 -1.09 -11.16
N VAL A 274 16.98 -0.10 -10.85
CA VAL A 274 17.48 1.07 -10.16
C VAL A 274 17.83 0.56 -8.77
N VAL A 275 19.05 0.12 -8.63
CA VAL A 275 19.65 -0.02 -7.32
C VAL A 275 19.70 1.41 -6.80
N LEU A 276 18.77 1.76 -5.93
CA LEU A 276 18.96 2.90 -5.06
C LEU A 276 20.18 2.54 -4.25
N GLU A 277 21.32 3.11 -4.61
CA GLU A 277 22.51 3.02 -3.77
C GLU A 277 22.12 3.57 -2.39
N PRO A 278 22.39 2.81 -1.32
CA PRO A 278 22.11 3.33 0.01
C PRO A 278 22.93 4.61 0.17
N MET A 279 22.26 5.72 0.42
CA MET A 279 22.90 6.97 0.81
C MET A 279 23.91 6.66 1.93
N ALA A 280 25.12 7.16 1.76
CA ALA A 280 26.25 6.87 2.64
C ALA A 280 25.86 7.07 4.10
N LYS A 281 26.11 6.07 4.91
CA LYS A 281 25.77 5.95 6.34
C LYS A 281 26.23 7.12 7.21
N GLN A 282 27.09 7.99 6.70
CA GLN A 282 27.76 9.05 7.50
C GLN A 282 26.97 10.36 7.66
N GLU A 283 25.96 10.63 6.83
CA GLU A 283 25.17 11.87 6.95
C GLU A 283 23.85 11.69 7.73
N MET A 284 23.45 10.45 8.05
CA MET A 284 22.20 10.17 8.77
C MET A 284 22.33 10.14 10.30
N GLU A 285 23.53 10.03 10.86
CA GLU A 285 23.70 9.88 12.32
C GLU A 285 23.39 11.15 13.13
N GLU A 286 23.37 12.33 12.52
CA GLU A 286 23.17 13.61 13.23
C GLU A 286 21.70 14.07 13.36
N ALA A 287 20.75 13.34 12.79
CA ALA A 287 19.35 13.80 12.70
C ALA A 287 18.32 12.93 13.44
N TYR A 288 18.73 11.88 14.13
CA TYR A 288 17.78 11.01 14.85
C TYR A 288 17.24 11.67 16.11
N ILE A 289 15.94 11.48 16.36
CA ILE A 289 15.25 11.92 17.58
C ILE A 289 15.06 10.70 18.49
N ASP A 290 15.50 10.79 19.74
CA ASP A 290 15.26 9.73 20.71
C ASP A 290 13.78 9.70 21.13
N TYR A 291 13.16 8.54 21.03
CA TYR A 291 11.80 8.29 21.44
C TYR A 291 11.74 7.15 22.46
N THR A 292 11.11 7.39 23.60
CA THR A 292 10.89 6.34 24.61
C THR A 292 9.56 5.67 24.39
N VAL A 293 9.59 4.36 24.13
CA VAL A 293 8.39 3.54 23.94
C VAL A 293 7.49 3.61 25.16
N THR A 294 6.22 3.93 24.96
CA THR A 294 5.19 3.97 25.99
C THR A 294 4.29 2.74 25.93
N LYS A 295 3.48 2.52 26.97
CA LYS A 295 2.58 1.37 27.03
C LYS A 295 1.56 1.43 25.90
N GLY A 296 1.51 0.40 25.05
CA GLY A 296 0.58 0.29 23.93
C GLY A 296 1.12 0.80 22.60
N ASP A 297 2.39 1.27 22.56
CA ASP A 297 3.03 1.65 21.31
C ASP A 297 3.33 0.41 20.45
N THR A 298 3.23 0.64 19.15
CA THR A 298 3.78 -0.23 18.12
C THR A 298 4.66 0.61 17.20
N LEU A 299 5.61 0.00 16.50
CA LEU A 299 6.43 0.75 15.52
C LEU A 299 5.56 1.47 14.49
N TRP A 300 4.43 0.88 14.12
CA TRP A 300 3.45 1.46 13.22
C TRP A 300 2.81 2.74 13.79
N THR A 301 2.35 2.69 15.07
CA THR A 301 1.75 3.86 15.71
C THR A 301 2.78 4.95 15.98
N ILE A 302 4.00 4.59 16.35
CA ILE A 302 5.11 5.52 16.51
C ILE A 302 5.41 6.21 15.17
N ALA A 303 5.55 5.45 14.08
CA ALA A 303 5.76 5.99 12.74
C ALA A 303 4.64 6.94 12.31
N LEU A 304 3.38 6.57 12.58
CA LEU A 304 2.22 7.41 12.27
C LEU A 304 2.25 8.74 13.03
N VAL A 305 2.47 8.69 14.35
CA VAL A 305 2.38 9.88 15.21
C VAL A 305 3.61 10.77 15.08
N GLN A 306 4.81 10.17 15.08
CA GLN A 306 6.06 10.91 15.12
C GLN A 306 6.56 11.32 13.73
N LEU A 307 6.40 10.47 12.72
CA LEU A 307 6.89 10.72 11.37
C LEU A 307 5.79 11.15 10.39
N GLY A 308 4.51 11.03 10.80
CA GLY A 308 3.36 11.33 9.94
C GLY A 308 3.08 10.24 8.88
N ASN A 309 3.91 9.22 8.79
CA ASN A 309 3.78 8.13 7.81
C ASN A 309 3.93 6.77 8.50
N PRO A 310 2.84 6.00 8.68
CA PRO A 310 2.90 4.72 9.37
C PRO A 310 3.73 3.67 8.63
N LEU A 311 3.93 3.83 7.32
CA LEU A 311 4.72 2.91 6.49
C LEU A 311 6.22 2.98 6.80
N ARG A 312 6.68 4.05 7.47
CA ARG A 312 8.07 4.19 7.91
C ARG A 312 8.41 3.38 9.17
N TYR A 313 7.49 2.54 9.67
CA TYR A 313 7.75 1.67 10.81
C TYR A 313 8.93 0.71 10.57
N GLN A 314 9.10 0.26 9.33
CA GLN A 314 10.24 -0.60 8.96
C GLN A 314 11.57 0.15 9.02
N GLU A 315 11.58 1.42 8.64
CA GLU A 315 12.75 2.29 8.78
C GLU A 315 13.13 2.44 10.26
N ILE A 316 12.15 2.67 11.13
CA ILE A 316 12.38 2.70 12.59
C ILE A 316 12.95 1.36 13.06
N TYR A 317 12.41 0.23 12.58
CA TYR A 317 12.92 -1.09 12.95
C TYR A 317 14.37 -1.29 12.52
N GLU A 318 14.71 -1.03 11.25
CA GLU A 318 16.08 -1.23 10.74
C GLU A 318 17.09 -0.35 11.46
N ILE A 319 16.74 0.91 11.77
CA ILE A 319 17.60 1.81 12.55
C ILE A 319 17.85 1.26 13.96
N ASN A 320 16.85 0.65 14.58
CA ASN A 320 16.89 0.20 15.97
C ASN A 320 16.98 -1.31 16.15
N LYS A 321 17.23 -2.06 15.09
CA LYS A 321 17.18 -3.52 15.07
C LYS A 321 17.97 -4.16 16.22
N GLN A 322 19.20 -3.74 16.42
CA GLN A 322 20.05 -4.28 17.49
C GLN A 322 19.45 -4.03 18.88
N THR A 323 18.92 -2.84 19.12
CA THR A 323 18.29 -2.47 20.40
C THR A 323 17.03 -3.28 20.65
N ILE A 324 16.14 -3.37 19.63
CA ILE A 324 14.87 -4.09 19.70
C ILE A 324 15.10 -5.58 19.91
N GLU A 325 16.02 -6.19 19.13
CA GLU A 325 16.34 -7.62 19.27
C GLU A 325 16.97 -7.95 20.64
N THR A 326 17.89 -7.12 21.10
CA THR A 326 18.52 -7.30 22.41
C THR A 326 17.49 -7.22 23.54
N GLU A 327 16.57 -6.27 23.46
CA GLU A 327 15.53 -6.10 24.47
C GLU A 327 14.52 -7.26 24.43
N ALA A 328 14.15 -7.77 23.27
CA ALA A 328 13.28 -8.93 23.13
C ALA A 328 13.93 -10.19 23.73
N GLN A 329 15.20 -10.43 23.44
CA GLN A 329 15.95 -11.56 24.00
C GLN A 329 16.12 -11.46 25.51
N SER A 330 16.36 -10.26 26.04
CA SER A 330 16.48 -10.02 27.49
C SER A 330 15.20 -10.38 28.25
N ARG A 331 14.06 -10.34 27.54
CA ARG A 331 12.72 -10.69 28.08
C ARG A 331 12.26 -12.09 27.72
N GLY A 332 13.19 -12.93 27.25
CA GLY A 332 12.92 -14.36 27.02
C GLY A 332 12.24 -14.68 25.69
N LYS A 333 12.23 -13.73 24.74
CA LYS A 333 11.80 -13.99 23.36
C LYS A 333 13.00 -14.48 22.55
N GLU A 334 12.76 -15.32 21.54
CA GLU A 334 13.81 -15.78 20.62
C GLU A 334 14.31 -14.62 19.74
N ASP A 335 13.36 -13.79 19.25
CA ASP A 335 13.60 -12.55 18.52
C ASP A 335 12.45 -11.56 18.75
N SER A 336 12.50 -10.39 18.11
CA SER A 336 11.44 -9.38 18.20
C SER A 336 10.28 -9.59 17.24
N GLY A 337 10.31 -10.60 16.37
CA GLY A 337 9.34 -10.75 15.29
C GLY A 337 9.35 -9.59 14.31
N ASN A 338 10.55 -9.14 13.87
CA ASN A 338 10.74 -7.95 13.01
C ASN A 338 10.14 -6.66 13.60
N GLY A 339 10.37 -6.44 14.90
CA GLY A 339 9.88 -5.26 15.61
C GLY A 339 8.43 -5.37 16.06
N HIS A 340 7.83 -6.55 16.00
CA HIS A 340 6.54 -6.81 16.61
C HIS A 340 6.58 -6.66 18.14
N TRP A 341 7.63 -7.17 18.75
CA TRP A 341 7.86 -7.03 20.20
C TRP A 341 8.75 -5.82 20.48
N ILE A 342 8.15 -4.70 20.81
CA ILE A 342 8.82 -3.55 21.43
C ILE A 342 8.28 -3.35 22.83
N PHE A 343 9.13 -2.90 23.74
CA PHE A 343 8.80 -2.87 25.16
C PHE A 343 8.81 -1.45 25.70
N GLN A 344 7.90 -1.18 26.62
CA GLN A 344 7.85 0.10 27.32
C GLN A 344 9.18 0.42 27.98
N GLY A 345 9.66 1.66 27.79
CA GLY A 345 10.92 2.14 28.33
C GLY A 345 12.12 1.97 27.39
N THR A 346 11.98 1.23 26.29
CA THR A 346 13.01 1.13 25.26
C THR A 346 13.15 2.47 24.56
N ILE A 347 14.38 2.94 24.37
CA ILE A 347 14.68 4.18 23.64
C ILE A 347 14.95 3.79 22.18
N LEU A 348 14.17 4.34 21.27
CA LEU A 348 14.30 4.16 19.83
C LEU A 348 14.76 5.45 19.16
N LYS A 349 15.65 5.34 18.19
CA LYS A 349 16.06 6.43 17.30
C LYS A 349 15.05 6.57 16.17
N LEU A 350 14.41 7.70 16.05
CA LEU A 350 13.49 8.01 14.96
C LEU A 350 14.18 8.86 13.90
N PRO A 351 14.00 8.56 12.62
CA PRO A 351 14.49 9.42 11.54
C PRO A 351 13.76 10.77 11.57
N PRO A 352 14.35 11.82 11.00
CA PRO A 352 13.71 13.13 10.95
C PRO A 352 12.38 13.07 10.21
N LYS A 353 11.41 13.90 10.62
CA LYS A 353 10.25 14.20 9.80
C LYS A 353 10.74 14.77 8.48
N GLU A 354 10.23 14.30 7.36
CA GLU A 354 10.45 14.96 6.08
C GLU A 354 9.96 16.41 6.21
N GLN A 355 10.89 17.33 6.18
CA GLN A 355 10.56 18.75 6.08
C GLN A 355 10.02 18.96 4.67
N VAL A 356 8.77 19.38 4.55
CA VAL A 356 8.30 20.05 3.36
C VAL A 356 9.16 21.31 3.25
N THR A 357 10.11 21.31 2.36
CA THR A 357 10.86 22.51 2.00
C THR A 357 9.84 23.48 1.42
N GLU A 358 9.46 24.49 2.20
CA GLU A 358 8.89 25.72 1.64
C GLU A 358 9.95 26.28 0.71
N GLU A 359 9.75 26.18 -0.60
CA GLU A 359 10.53 26.93 -1.57
C GLU A 359 10.32 28.41 -1.27
N GLU A 360 11.41 29.09 -0.94
CA GLU A 360 11.43 30.55 -0.88
C GLU A 360 10.94 31.12 -2.20
N GLU A 361 9.85 31.89 -2.16
CA GLU A 361 9.42 32.71 -3.29
C GLU A 361 10.59 33.64 -3.65
N PRO A 362 11.05 33.69 -4.91
CA PRO A 362 12.00 34.70 -5.33
C PRO A 362 11.30 36.07 -5.36
N GLU A 363 11.91 37.05 -4.69
CA GLU A 363 11.57 38.48 -4.77
C GLU A 363 11.58 39.03 -6.23
#